data_2f0f3aefec89a3c39119af2495660c99
#
_entry.id   2f0f3aefec89a3c39119af2495660c99
#
_cell.length_a   1.000
_cell.length_b   1.000
_cell.length_c   1.000
_cell.angle_alpha   90.00
_cell.angle_beta   90.00
_cell.angle_gamma   90.00
#
_symmetry.space_group_name_H-M   'P 1'
#
loop_
_entity.id
_entity.type
_entity.pdbx_description
1 polymer ?
#
loop_
_entity_poly.entity_id
_entity_poly.type
_entity_poly.pdbx_seq_one_letter_code
_entity_poly.pdbx_strand_id
1 'polypeptide(L)'
;MHKDGSETIYAMMGCCDRGKNGQIFYGEAYTIPIIIHECNHSYCNPLNEQHWTSIEKKAKELFTPNAKFYASIAYGSPLYVMNETFVEACVIRYLMQHPIDMNGYTLEDLIEMDETQKKFVLIRDIIKVLEERESHPDLYPTMADFMPRYIQTINAFELPQRYAPQIVLT
;
A
#
# COMPACT_ATOMS: atom_id res chain seq x y z
N MET A 1 -10.65 0.04 -21.33
CA MET A 1 -10.63 -1.15 -22.22
C MET A 1 -10.75 -0.67 -23.65
N HIS A 2 -9.84 -1.08 -24.51
CA HIS A 2 -9.90 -0.76 -25.96
C HIS A 2 -10.93 -1.63 -26.67
N LYS A 3 -11.31 -1.23 -27.89
CA LYS A 3 -12.32 -2.00 -28.70
C LYS A 3 -11.87 -3.42 -29.06
N ASP A 4 -10.56 -3.69 -29.01
CA ASP A 4 -9.95 -5.01 -29.25
C ASP A 4 -9.79 -5.85 -27.97
N GLY A 5 -10.30 -5.37 -26.84
CA GLY A 5 -10.20 -6.05 -25.55
C GLY A 5 -8.87 -5.82 -24.81
N SER A 6 -7.93 -5.06 -25.38
CA SER A 6 -6.71 -4.67 -24.69
C SER A 6 -6.97 -3.59 -23.64
N GLU A 7 -6.10 -3.50 -22.65
CA GLU A 7 -6.12 -2.47 -21.62
C GLU A 7 -4.80 -1.69 -21.65
N THR A 8 -4.89 -0.39 -21.39
CA THR A 8 -3.70 0.46 -21.19
C THR A 8 -3.77 1.04 -19.79
N ILE A 9 -2.72 0.79 -19.04
CA ILE A 9 -2.53 1.38 -17.69
C ILE A 9 -1.77 2.68 -17.86
N TYR A 10 -2.27 3.74 -17.24
CA TYR A 10 -1.64 5.07 -17.22
C TYR A 10 -1.21 5.39 -15.80
N ALA A 11 0.09 5.56 -15.57
CA ALA A 11 0.61 6.14 -14.33
C ALA A 11 0.63 7.67 -14.47
N MET A 12 -0.15 8.38 -13.65
CA MET A 12 -0.15 9.84 -13.63
C MET A 12 0.79 10.36 -12.56
N MET A 13 1.95 10.87 -12.99
CA MET A 13 2.96 11.40 -12.09
C MET A 13 2.84 12.92 -12.00
N GLY A 14 2.36 13.40 -10.83
CA GLY A 14 2.11 14.83 -10.61
C GLY A 14 3.33 15.64 -10.19
N CYS A 15 4.37 15.01 -9.68
CA CYS A 15 5.56 15.68 -9.14
C CYS A 15 6.79 15.42 -10.03
N CYS A 16 7.57 16.45 -10.23
CA CYS A 16 8.83 16.36 -10.96
C CYS A 16 9.81 17.41 -10.44
N ASP A 17 11.09 17.12 -10.56
CA ASP A 17 12.14 18.09 -10.31
C ASP A 17 12.34 18.98 -11.55
N ARG A 18 12.83 20.19 -11.31
CA ARG A 18 13.19 21.14 -12.37
C ARG A 18 14.66 21.46 -12.29
N GLY A 19 15.37 21.16 -13.37
CA GLY A 19 16.75 21.58 -13.54
C GLY A 19 16.87 23.11 -13.66
N LYS A 20 18.08 23.62 -13.56
CA LYS A 20 18.41 25.07 -13.64
C LYS A 20 17.92 25.74 -14.93
N ASN A 21 17.79 24.99 -16.02
CA ASN A 21 17.28 25.45 -17.31
C ASN A 21 15.75 25.26 -17.47
N GLY A 22 15.03 24.88 -16.40
CA GLY A 22 13.59 24.59 -16.44
C GLY A 22 13.22 23.22 -16.99
N GLN A 23 14.20 22.41 -17.40
CA GLN A 23 13.98 21.05 -17.85
C GLN A 23 13.40 20.20 -16.73
N ILE A 24 12.36 19.46 -17.02
CA ILE A 24 11.73 18.51 -16.09
C ILE A 24 12.56 17.23 -16.09
N PHE A 25 12.84 16.69 -14.91
CA PHE A 25 13.42 15.37 -14.76
C PHE A 25 12.81 14.63 -13.56
N TYR A 26 12.89 13.31 -13.62
CA TYR A 26 12.43 12.40 -12.59
C TYR A 26 13.63 11.59 -12.10
N GLY A 27 14.05 11.81 -10.85
CA GLY A 27 15.09 11.00 -10.22
C GLY A 27 14.60 9.56 -9.96
N GLU A 28 15.46 8.56 -10.15
CA GLU A 28 15.08 7.15 -9.99
C GLU A 28 14.51 6.83 -8.61
N ALA A 29 15.14 7.34 -7.56
CA ALA A 29 14.72 7.17 -6.18
C ALA A 29 13.25 7.55 -5.91
N TYR A 30 12.73 8.47 -6.71
CA TYR A 30 11.37 8.98 -6.58
C TYR A 30 10.43 8.39 -7.62
N THR A 31 10.90 8.29 -8.85
CA THR A 31 10.08 7.90 -10.00
C THR A 31 9.71 6.42 -9.96
N ILE A 32 10.68 5.55 -9.65
CA ILE A 32 10.45 4.09 -9.68
C ILE A 32 9.39 3.67 -8.65
N PRO A 33 9.47 4.09 -7.36
CA PRO A 33 8.42 3.76 -6.40
C PRO A 33 7.04 4.25 -6.84
N ILE A 34 6.92 5.48 -7.38
CA ILE A 34 5.64 6.02 -7.82
C ILE A 34 5.06 5.24 -9.01
N ILE A 35 5.87 4.92 -10.02
CA ILE A 35 5.37 4.13 -11.16
C ILE A 35 4.85 2.76 -10.69
N ILE A 36 5.59 2.09 -9.80
CA ILE A 36 5.18 0.80 -9.26
C ILE A 36 3.90 0.95 -8.44
N HIS A 37 3.80 1.99 -7.62
CA HIS A 37 2.62 2.32 -6.84
C HIS A 37 1.38 2.45 -7.74
N GLU A 38 1.43 3.35 -8.72
CA GLU A 38 0.30 3.60 -9.63
C GLU A 38 -0.08 2.37 -10.46
N CYS A 39 0.89 1.60 -10.92
CA CYS A 39 0.62 0.36 -11.63
C CYS A 39 -0.02 -0.68 -10.73
N ASN A 40 0.40 -0.78 -9.46
CA ASN A 40 -0.14 -1.75 -8.51
C ASN A 40 -1.62 -1.50 -8.18
N HIS A 41 -2.12 -0.27 -8.25
CA HIS A 41 -3.55 -0.01 -8.10
C HIS A 41 -4.42 -0.84 -9.04
N SER A 42 -3.95 -1.07 -10.27
CA SER A 42 -4.68 -1.89 -11.26
C SER A 42 -4.79 -3.36 -10.88
N TYR A 43 -3.94 -3.85 -9.99
CA TYR A 43 -3.93 -5.23 -9.52
C TYR A 43 -4.46 -5.39 -8.10
N CYS A 44 -4.07 -4.50 -7.19
CA CYS A 44 -4.41 -4.60 -5.77
C CYS A 44 -5.86 -4.18 -5.48
N ASN A 45 -6.33 -3.06 -6.10
CA ASN A 45 -7.66 -2.55 -5.83
C ASN A 45 -8.78 -3.55 -6.19
N PRO A 46 -8.79 -4.18 -7.38
CA PRO A 46 -9.79 -5.18 -7.71
C PRO A 46 -9.82 -6.38 -6.74
N LEU A 47 -8.65 -6.79 -6.21
CA LEU A 47 -8.58 -7.88 -5.23
C LEU A 47 -9.24 -7.49 -3.91
N ASN A 48 -8.94 -6.31 -3.37
CA ASN A 48 -9.59 -5.81 -2.16
C ASN A 48 -11.10 -5.60 -2.36
N GLU A 49 -11.50 -5.04 -3.50
CA GLU A 49 -12.91 -4.84 -3.84
C GLU A 49 -13.67 -6.16 -3.93
N GLN A 50 -13.11 -7.16 -4.61
CA GLN A 50 -13.70 -8.49 -4.73
C GLN A 50 -13.89 -9.17 -3.37
N HIS A 51 -12.96 -8.96 -2.45
CA HIS A 51 -12.97 -9.58 -1.12
C HIS A 51 -13.41 -8.63 0.00
N TRP A 52 -13.98 -7.47 -0.36
CA TRP A 52 -14.33 -6.41 0.59
C TRP A 52 -15.15 -6.91 1.77
N THR A 53 -16.20 -7.66 1.52
CA THR A 53 -17.10 -8.19 2.56
C THR A 53 -16.36 -9.04 3.62
N SER A 54 -15.22 -9.63 3.25
CA SER A 54 -14.43 -10.46 4.16
C SER A 54 -13.50 -9.66 5.06
N ILE A 55 -13.14 -8.42 4.68
CA ILE A 55 -12.21 -7.56 5.42
C ILE A 55 -12.87 -6.28 5.96
N GLU A 56 -14.06 -5.93 5.50
CA GLU A 56 -14.74 -4.66 5.78
C GLU A 56 -14.83 -4.33 7.27
N LYS A 57 -15.18 -5.33 8.08
CA LYS A 57 -15.33 -5.15 9.54
C LYS A 57 -14.01 -4.69 10.16
N LYS A 58 -12.92 -5.38 9.87
CA LYS A 58 -11.59 -5.05 10.39
C LYS A 58 -11.08 -3.73 9.82
N ALA A 59 -11.27 -3.49 8.52
CA ALA A 59 -10.91 -2.24 7.88
C ALA A 59 -11.61 -1.02 8.52
N LYS A 60 -12.91 -1.13 8.82
CA LYS A 60 -13.66 -0.08 9.54
C LYS A 60 -13.16 0.12 10.98
N GLU A 61 -12.85 -0.98 11.68
CA GLU A 61 -12.28 -0.92 13.03
C GLU A 61 -10.96 -0.12 13.06
N LEU A 62 -10.06 -0.38 12.11
CA LEU A 62 -8.77 0.29 12.00
C LEU A 62 -8.89 1.73 11.49
N PHE A 63 -9.81 2.00 10.59
CA PHE A 63 -10.05 3.32 10.01
C PHE A 63 -10.66 4.31 10.99
N THR A 64 -11.67 3.89 11.74
CA THR A 64 -12.54 4.78 12.54
C THR A 64 -11.76 5.69 13.51
N PRO A 65 -10.77 5.22 14.27
CA PRO A 65 -10.02 6.07 15.19
C PRO A 65 -9.28 7.23 14.52
N ASN A 66 -8.92 7.08 13.25
CA ASN A 66 -8.14 8.03 12.47
C ASN A 66 -8.91 8.63 11.28
N ALA A 67 -10.23 8.51 11.23
CA ALA A 67 -11.05 8.91 10.07
C ALA A 67 -10.84 10.37 9.66
N LYS A 68 -10.72 11.30 10.63
CA LYS A 68 -10.44 12.71 10.34
C LYS A 68 -9.05 12.93 9.72
N PHE A 69 -8.07 12.21 10.20
CA PHE A 69 -6.72 12.24 9.63
C PHE A 69 -6.73 11.71 8.20
N TYR A 70 -7.31 10.54 7.95
CA TYR A 70 -7.39 9.97 6.62
C TYR A 70 -8.13 10.89 5.63
N ALA A 71 -9.23 11.53 6.06
CA ALA A 71 -9.93 12.50 5.25
C ALA A 71 -9.06 13.72 4.88
N SER A 72 -8.13 14.14 5.76
CA SER A 72 -7.22 15.26 5.50
C SER A 72 -6.15 14.98 4.45
N ILE A 73 -5.86 13.69 4.19
CA ILE A 73 -4.93 13.23 3.15
C ILE A 73 -5.62 12.56 1.97
N ALA A 74 -6.91 12.86 1.77
CA ALA A 74 -7.76 12.37 0.69
C ALA A 74 -8.12 10.87 0.74
N TYR A 75 -7.85 10.16 1.82
CA TYR A 75 -8.22 8.76 2.01
C TYR A 75 -9.58 8.66 2.73
N GLY A 76 -10.64 9.01 2.02
CA GLY A 76 -11.98 9.23 2.58
C GLY A 76 -12.75 7.97 2.97
N SER A 77 -12.21 6.75 2.80
CA SER A 77 -12.91 5.51 3.12
C SER A 77 -11.97 4.40 3.61
N PRO A 78 -12.49 3.44 4.42
CA PRO A 78 -11.71 2.28 4.84
C PRO A 78 -11.16 1.47 3.66
N LEU A 79 -11.91 1.34 2.57
CA LEU A 79 -11.46 0.63 1.37
C LEU A 79 -10.23 1.31 0.74
N TYR A 80 -10.23 2.64 0.66
CA TYR A 80 -9.08 3.37 0.12
C TYR A 80 -7.83 3.14 0.97
N VAL A 81 -7.94 3.23 2.30
CA VAL A 81 -6.80 2.95 3.19
C VAL A 81 -6.28 1.52 3.01
N MET A 82 -7.16 0.54 2.83
CA MET A 82 -6.74 -0.84 2.56
C MET A 82 -6.06 -0.99 1.21
N ASN A 83 -6.57 -0.31 0.18
CA ASN A 83 -5.96 -0.31 -1.15
C ASN A 83 -4.56 0.29 -1.12
N GLU A 84 -4.41 1.48 -0.54
CA GLU A 84 -3.12 2.15 -0.39
C GLU A 84 -2.12 1.31 0.42
N THR A 85 -2.58 0.73 1.55
CA THR A 85 -1.70 -0.12 2.37
C THR A 85 -1.20 -1.35 1.59
N PHE A 86 -2.06 -1.97 0.78
CA PHE A 86 -1.68 -3.12 -0.03
C PHE A 86 -0.72 -2.72 -1.15
N VAL A 87 -1.00 -1.62 -1.83
CA VAL A 87 -0.15 -1.07 -2.89
C VAL A 87 1.23 -0.72 -2.35
N GLU A 88 1.33 0.01 -1.23
CA GLU A 88 2.62 0.37 -0.62
C GLU A 88 3.41 -0.86 -0.17
N ALA A 89 2.75 -1.87 0.40
CA ALA A 89 3.41 -3.12 0.74
C ALA A 89 4.02 -3.81 -0.50
N CYS A 90 3.33 -3.78 -1.64
CA CYS A 90 3.85 -4.30 -2.91
C CYS A 90 5.03 -3.48 -3.42
N VAL A 91 5.00 -2.14 -3.29
CA VAL A 91 6.14 -1.26 -3.63
C VAL A 91 7.36 -1.65 -2.80
N ILE A 92 7.20 -1.76 -1.49
CA ILE A 92 8.29 -2.12 -0.57
C ILE A 92 8.86 -3.51 -0.93
N ARG A 93 8.00 -4.51 -1.18
CA ARG A 93 8.45 -5.85 -1.60
C ARG A 93 9.23 -5.81 -2.91
N TYR A 94 8.77 -5.01 -3.88
CA TYR A 94 9.50 -4.82 -5.13
C TYR A 94 10.89 -4.21 -4.89
N LEU A 95 10.99 -3.16 -4.09
CA LEU A 95 12.25 -2.49 -3.78
C LEU A 95 13.22 -3.37 -2.98
N MET A 96 12.70 -4.30 -2.14
CA MET A 96 13.53 -5.31 -1.47
C MET A 96 14.21 -6.26 -2.47
N GLN A 97 13.52 -6.61 -3.55
CA GLN A 97 14.04 -7.51 -4.59
C GLN A 97 14.84 -6.77 -5.68
N HIS A 98 14.56 -5.49 -5.87
CA HIS A 98 15.17 -4.62 -6.88
C HIS A 98 15.71 -3.34 -6.23
N PRO A 99 16.82 -3.42 -5.49
CA PRO A 99 17.35 -2.26 -4.78
C PRO A 99 17.73 -1.13 -5.74
N ILE A 100 17.35 0.08 -5.36
CA ILE A 100 17.72 1.33 -6.05
C ILE A 100 18.39 2.27 -5.04
N ASP A 101 19.12 3.28 -5.52
CA ASP A 101 19.58 4.36 -4.65
C ASP A 101 18.38 5.25 -4.27
N MET A 102 18.05 5.28 -3.00
CA MET A 102 16.93 6.05 -2.44
C MET A 102 17.38 7.37 -1.80
N ASN A 103 18.50 7.95 -2.27
CA ASN A 103 19.01 9.25 -1.79
C ASN A 103 19.22 9.30 -0.26
N GLY A 104 19.71 8.20 0.31
CA GLY A 104 20.01 8.08 1.74
C GLY A 104 18.85 7.56 2.60
N TYR A 105 17.65 7.38 2.05
CA TYR A 105 16.57 6.67 2.74
C TYR A 105 16.80 5.16 2.67
N THR A 106 16.39 4.47 3.73
CA THR A 106 16.34 3.00 3.77
C THR A 106 14.92 2.50 3.54
N LEU A 107 14.77 1.22 3.23
CA LEU A 107 13.44 0.59 3.18
C LEU A 107 12.71 0.65 4.52
N GLU A 108 13.46 0.56 5.63
CA GLU A 108 12.86 0.70 6.96
C GLU A 108 12.30 2.12 7.19
N ASP A 109 12.99 3.16 6.70
CA ASP A 109 12.48 4.52 6.77
C ASP A 109 11.15 4.66 6.02
N LEU A 110 11.01 4.04 4.83
CA LEU A 110 9.75 4.04 4.08
C LEU A 110 8.64 3.30 4.86
N ILE A 111 8.93 2.13 5.40
CA ILE A 111 7.97 1.36 6.20
C ILE A 111 7.52 2.16 7.43
N GLU A 112 8.46 2.81 8.12
CA GLU A 112 8.16 3.64 9.29
C GLU A 112 7.32 4.87 8.90
N MET A 113 7.60 5.49 7.76
CA MET A 113 6.79 6.61 7.24
C MET A 113 5.36 6.17 6.94
N ASP A 114 5.17 5.03 6.28
CA ASP A 114 3.84 4.49 6.01
C ASP A 114 3.10 4.15 7.31
N GLU A 115 3.76 3.48 8.24
CA GLU A 115 3.17 3.10 9.52
C GLU A 115 2.81 4.31 10.39
N THR A 116 3.71 5.30 10.51
CA THR A 116 3.56 6.40 11.48
C THR A 116 2.90 7.63 10.88
N GLN A 117 3.28 8.04 9.67
CA GLN A 117 2.79 9.28 9.05
C GLN A 117 1.50 9.03 8.27
N LYS A 118 1.41 7.94 7.48
CA LYS A 118 0.18 7.56 6.78
C LYS A 118 -0.77 6.72 7.64
N LYS A 119 -0.29 6.23 8.79
CA LYS A 119 -1.04 5.37 9.74
C LYS A 119 -1.51 4.05 9.12
N PHE A 120 -0.73 3.50 8.20
CA PHE A 120 -0.97 2.18 7.62
C PHE A 120 -0.53 1.09 8.59
N VAL A 121 -1.27 0.93 9.67
CA VAL A 121 -0.92 0.05 10.81
C VAL A 121 -0.72 -1.41 10.44
N LEU A 122 -1.26 -1.85 9.31
CA LEU A 122 -1.13 -3.21 8.76
C LEU A 122 0.10 -3.38 7.87
N ILE A 123 0.85 -2.32 7.55
CA ILE A 123 1.87 -2.34 6.49
C ILE A 123 2.90 -3.46 6.70
N ARG A 124 3.40 -3.64 7.94
CA ARG A 124 4.41 -4.66 8.26
C ARG A 124 3.87 -6.08 8.13
N ASP A 125 2.62 -6.31 8.55
CA ASP A 125 2.00 -7.63 8.46
C ASP A 125 1.70 -8.01 7.02
N ILE A 126 1.30 -7.04 6.19
CA ILE A 126 1.07 -7.26 4.76
C ILE A 126 2.40 -7.51 4.04
N ILE A 127 3.47 -6.74 4.32
CA ILE A 127 4.81 -7.00 3.78
C ILE A 127 5.25 -8.43 4.11
N LYS A 128 5.09 -8.85 5.37
CA LYS A 128 5.49 -10.19 5.82
C LYS A 128 4.70 -11.30 5.13
N VAL A 129 3.38 -11.14 4.98
CA VAL A 129 2.57 -12.18 4.34
C VAL A 129 2.79 -12.22 2.81
N LEU A 130 3.16 -11.10 2.20
CA LEU A 130 3.62 -11.09 0.80
C LEU A 130 4.94 -11.83 0.62
N GLU A 131 5.87 -11.69 1.57
CA GLU A 131 7.11 -12.47 1.60
C GLU A 131 6.84 -13.98 1.72
N GLU A 132 5.87 -14.37 2.55
CA GLU A 132 5.41 -15.76 2.66
C GLU A 132 4.94 -16.28 1.29
N ARG A 133 4.13 -15.51 0.56
CA ARG A 133 3.67 -15.84 -0.79
C ARG A 133 4.82 -16.04 -1.76
N GLU A 134 5.77 -15.12 -1.78
CA GLU A 134 6.93 -15.16 -2.68
C GLU A 134 7.83 -16.36 -2.41
N SER A 135 7.91 -16.77 -1.15
CA SER A 135 8.71 -17.92 -0.71
C SER A 135 8.03 -19.27 -1.00
N HIS A 136 6.73 -19.27 -1.27
CA HIS A 136 5.92 -20.48 -1.48
C HIS A 136 5.07 -20.38 -2.76
N PRO A 137 5.69 -20.23 -3.95
CA PRO A 137 4.97 -20.08 -5.21
C PRO A 137 4.10 -21.29 -5.56
N ASP A 138 4.46 -22.47 -5.07
CA ASP A 138 3.68 -23.70 -5.28
C ASP A 138 2.36 -23.70 -4.50
N LEU A 139 2.32 -23.05 -3.34
CA LEU A 139 1.11 -22.89 -2.54
C LEU A 139 0.23 -21.75 -3.05
N TYR A 140 0.84 -20.72 -3.59
CA TYR A 140 0.18 -19.49 -4.05
C TYR A 140 0.57 -19.16 -5.50
N PRO A 141 0.18 -20.00 -6.47
CA PRO A 141 0.55 -19.79 -7.87
C PRO A 141 0.00 -18.49 -8.45
N THR A 142 -1.15 -18.02 -7.95
CA THR A 142 -1.74 -16.74 -8.34
C THR A 142 -2.04 -15.87 -7.12
N MET A 143 -2.30 -14.57 -7.35
CA MET A 143 -2.77 -13.69 -6.28
C MET A 143 -4.14 -14.12 -5.75
N ALA A 144 -5.01 -14.69 -6.58
CA ALA A 144 -6.31 -15.20 -6.14
C ALA A 144 -6.16 -16.35 -5.13
N ASP A 145 -5.19 -17.26 -5.34
CA ASP A 145 -4.89 -18.34 -4.40
C ASP A 145 -4.32 -17.82 -3.07
N PHE A 146 -3.64 -16.69 -3.10
CA PHE A 146 -3.08 -16.04 -1.92
C PHE A 146 -4.11 -15.25 -1.11
N MET A 147 -5.18 -14.75 -1.70
CA MET A 147 -6.14 -13.86 -1.03
C MET A 147 -6.72 -14.43 0.28
N PRO A 148 -7.03 -15.73 0.43
CA PRO A 148 -7.47 -16.27 1.71
C PRO A 148 -6.46 -16.05 2.85
N ARG A 149 -5.16 -16.16 2.58
CA ARG A 149 -4.08 -15.94 3.54
C ARG A 149 -3.95 -14.46 3.91
N TYR A 150 -4.03 -13.59 2.90
CA TYR A 150 -4.06 -12.13 3.08
C TYR A 150 -5.23 -11.70 3.98
N ILE A 151 -6.44 -12.17 3.68
CA ILE A 151 -7.65 -11.89 4.47
C ILE A 151 -7.50 -12.38 5.91
N GLN A 152 -6.95 -13.57 6.11
CA GLN A 152 -6.66 -14.11 7.43
C GLN A 152 -5.72 -13.19 8.22
N THR A 153 -4.67 -12.68 7.60
CA THR A 153 -3.71 -11.76 8.23
C THR A 153 -4.41 -10.47 8.68
N ILE A 154 -5.22 -9.87 7.82
CA ILE A 154 -5.98 -8.65 8.17
C ILE A 154 -6.92 -8.92 9.36
N ASN A 155 -7.70 -9.98 9.31
CA ASN A 155 -8.70 -10.27 10.33
C ASN A 155 -8.10 -10.70 11.68
N ALA A 156 -6.90 -11.29 11.67
CA ALA A 156 -6.17 -11.65 12.87
C ALA A 156 -5.39 -10.48 13.50
N PHE A 157 -5.28 -9.35 12.81
CA PHE A 157 -4.53 -8.21 13.32
C PHE A 157 -5.18 -7.62 14.57
N GLU A 158 -4.35 -7.45 15.60
CA GLU A 158 -4.73 -6.73 16.82
C GLU A 158 -3.98 -5.39 16.88
N LEU A 159 -4.74 -4.30 17.04
CA LEU A 159 -4.16 -2.97 17.09
C LEU A 159 -3.27 -2.84 18.35
N PRO A 160 -1.96 -2.64 18.20
CA PRO A 160 -1.08 -2.43 19.34
C PRO A 160 -1.54 -1.26 20.21
N GLN A 161 -1.38 -1.35 21.54
CA GLN A 161 -1.81 -0.30 22.49
C GLN A 161 -1.30 1.10 22.14
N ARG A 162 -0.11 1.21 21.52
CA ARG A 162 0.47 2.48 21.05
C ARG A 162 -0.38 3.22 20.03
N TYR A 163 -1.29 2.54 19.32
CA TYR A 163 -2.21 3.12 18.35
C TYR A 163 -3.65 3.23 18.87
N ALA A 164 -3.91 2.73 20.09
CA ALA A 164 -5.21 2.89 20.70
C ALA A 164 -5.49 4.37 20.95
N PRO A 165 -6.73 4.86 20.74
CA PRO A 165 -7.08 6.25 21.07
C PRO A 165 -6.76 6.49 22.55
N GLN A 166 -5.93 7.48 22.82
CA GLN A 166 -5.74 7.94 24.20
C GLN A 166 -7.07 8.57 24.64
N ILE A 167 -7.78 7.91 25.55
CA ILE A 167 -8.96 8.49 26.18
C ILE A 167 -8.44 9.57 27.12
N VAL A 168 -8.46 10.82 26.65
CA VAL A 168 -8.26 11.97 27.51
C VAL A 168 -9.55 12.12 28.29
N LEU A 169 -9.54 11.66 29.55
CA LEU A 169 -10.61 11.98 30.51
C LEU A 169 -10.53 13.47 30.80
N THR A 170 -11.41 14.28 30.22
CA THR A 170 -11.64 15.68 30.54
C THR A 170 -12.61 15.78 31.71
#